data_cd3bb6ebcf6f53e4336e04fd9586437b
#
_entry.id   cd3bb6ebcf6f53e4336e04fd9586437b
#
_cell.length_a   1.000
_cell.length_b   1.000
_cell.length_c   1.000
_cell.angle_alpha   90.00
_cell.angle_beta   90.00
_cell.angle_gamma   90.00
#
_symmetry.space_group_name_H-M   'P 1'
#
loop_
_entity.id
_entity.type
_entity.pdbx_description
1 polymer ?
#
loop_
_entity_poly.entity_id
_entity_poly.type
_entity_poly.pdbx_seq_one_letter_code
_entity_poly.pdbx_strand_id
1 'polypeptide(L)'
;MEDLIAIQGKSIAELREIAKVLGITGEKLSKKELIARIASVGADESSTPNASEETPVVEESAPAAPQKRKRARLGSVKVEAVRKVVAEEIPSETQSEKTNINSEVVEKVEEVAEVVAETTPSEVAEEATAKEPTAKEPTPQPKKRGRKPKSAAVEAVPADAPATEASKEVQDEPAKEEEKPITKDDFTAEVYGEGVLEIIPDGYGFLRSADYNYLNSPDDIYVSPSQIKHFGLKAGDTVAGIIRPPKEGERYFPLVRVTKINGLEPNFIRDRVQFEYLTPLFPSDKFNLTGAGHNTKTNRIVDLFSPIGKGQRALIVAQPKTGKTMILQSLANAIADNHPEVYMIVLLIDERPEEVTEMARHVKAEVVSSTFDEQASRHVKVAEMVLEKAKRMVECGHDVVILLDSITRLARAYNSVQPASGKVLSGGVDANALHKPKRFFGAARNTEEKGSLTIIATALIDTGSKMDEVIFEEFKGTGNMELQLDRRIANKRIYPAVDVVASSTRREDLLLPREIMQRTWVLRKYLSDMTPVEAMEFLEKQLNLTRTNEEFLATMNQ
;
A
#
# COMPACT_ATOMS: atom_id res chain seq x y z
N MET A 1 -12.98 24.45 -32.24
CA MET A 1 -11.92 25.08 -33.07
C MET A 1 -10.57 24.40 -32.88
N GLU A 2 -10.29 23.83 -31.72
CA GLU A 2 -9.05 23.06 -31.46
C GLU A 2 -8.95 21.77 -32.28
N ASP A 3 -10.05 21.08 -32.49
CA ASP A 3 -10.05 19.84 -33.27
C ASP A 3 -9.74 20.03 -34.76
N LEU A 4 -10.09 21.17 -35.32
CA LEU A 4 -9.79 21.51 -36.73
C LEU A 4 -8.29 21.76 -36.94
N ILE A 5 -7.60 22.30 -35.96
CA ILE A 5 -6.15 22.55 -36.00
C ILE A 5 -5.39 21.22 -35.88
N ALA A 6 -5.88 20.32 -35.02
CA ALA A 6 -5.30 18.98 -34.84
C ALA A 6 -5.40 18.10 -36.11
N ILE A 7 -6.49 18.24 -36.90
CA ILE A 7 -6.71 17.51 -38.14
C ILE A 7 -5.84 18.06 -39.30
N GLN A 8 -5.54 19.34 -39.33
CA GLN A 8 -4.71 19.95 -40.37
C GLN A 8 -3.25 19.48 -40.36
N GLY A 9 -2.74 19.10 -39.18
CA GLY A 9 -1.37 18.62 -39.00
C GLY A 9 -1.13 17.17 -39.46
N LYS A 10 -2.18 16.35 -39.67
CA LYS A 10 -2.08 14.93 -39.96
C LYS A 10 -1.68 14.61 -41.40
N SER A 11 -1.06 13.46 -41.60
CA SER A 11 -0.67 12.95 -42.92
C SER A 11 -1.89 12.51 -43.74
N ILE A 12 -1.74 12.41 -45.09
CA ILE A 12 -2.85 11.96 -45.97
C ILE A 12 -3.27 10.51 -45.65
N ALA A 13 -2.34 9.66 -45.19
CA ALA A 13 -2.63 8.28 -44.82
C ALA A 13 -3.54 8.22 -43.58
N GLU A 14 -3.22 8.95 -42.54
CA GLU A 14 -4.01 9.04 -41.29
C GLU A 14 -5.40 9.66 -41.53
N LEU A 15 -5.49 10.68 -42.39
CA LEU A 15 -6.76 11.29 -42.76
C LEU A 15 -7.69 10.33 -43.52
N ARG A 16 -7.13 9.41 -44.32
CA ARG A 16 -7.89 8.36 -45.00
C ARG A 16 -8.39 7.29 -44.02
N GLU A 17 -7.62 6.94 -43.01
CA GLU A 17 -8.08 6.03 -41.95
C GLU A 17 -9.22 6.64 -41.13
N ILE A 18 -9.11 7.90 -40.75
CA ILE A 18 -10.18 8.63 -40.05
C ILE A 18 -11.45 8.72 -40.91
N ALA A 19 -11.30 9.05 -42.20
CA ALA A 19 -12.43 9.09 -43.13
C ALA A 19 -13.12 7.73 -43.30
N LYS A 20 -12.34 6.64 -43.27
CA LYS A 20 -12.86 5.26 -43.36
C LYS A 20 -13.63 4.84 -42.09
N VAL A 21 -13.18 5.27 -40.91
CA VAL A 21 -13.89 5.06 -39.64
C VAL A 21 -15.21 5.83 -39.59
N LEU A 22 -15.25 7.05 -40.17
CA LEU A 22 -16.45 7.89 -40.27
C LEU A 22 -17.38 7.52 -41.47
N GLY A 23 -17.09 6.40 -42.17
CA GLY A 23 -17.93 5.92 -43.27
C GLY A 23 -17.86 6.74 -44.56
N ILE A 24 -16.86 7.62 -44.69
CA ILE A 24 -16.66 8.48 -45.87
C ILE A 24 -15.88 7.69 -46.94
N THR A 25 -16.54 7.31 -48.02
CA THR A 25 -15.91 6.67 -49.18
C THR A 25 -15.19 7.69 -50.06
N GLY A 26 -13.84 7.64 -50.08
CA GLY A 26 -13.08 8.65 -50.84
C GLY A 26 -11.62 8.27 -51.12
N GLU A 27 -11.38 7.20 -51.87
CA GLU A 27 -9.99 6.75 -52.21
C GLU A 27 -9.16 7.72 -53.09
N LYS A 28 -9.78 8.72 -53.71
CA LYS A 28 -9.15 9.67 -54.66
C LYS A 28 -9.21 11.14 -54.23
N LEU A 29 -9.59 11.45 -53.01
CA LEU A 29 -9.74 12.83 -52.56
C LEU A 29 -8.42 13.46 -52.13
N SER A 30 -8.26 14.76 -52.41
CA SER A 30 -7.09 15.54 -51.97
C SER A 30 -7.12 15.78 -50.43
N LYS A 31 -5.97 16.11 -49.83
CA LYS A 31 -5.86 16.39 -48.39
C LYS A 31 -6.86 17.44 -47.92
N LYS A 32 -7.11 18.50 -48.71
CA LYS A 32 -8.05 19.58 -48.38
C LYS A 32 -9.52 19.13 -48.39
N GLU A 33 -9.87 18.28 -49.34
CA GLU A 33 -11.22 17.73 -49.46
C GLU A 33 -11.53 16.70 -48.38
N LEU A 34 -10.55 15.90 -47.97
CA LEU A 34 -10.68 14.98 -46.83
C LEU A 34 -10.93 15.74 -45.52
N ILE A 35 -10.17 16.80 -45.25
CA ILE A 35 -10.36 17.63 -44.08
C ILE A 35 -11.73 18.31 -44.07
N ALA A 36 -12.19 18.85 -45.21
CA ALA A 36 -13.49 19.50 -45.32
C ALA A 36 -14.64 18.52 -45.06
N ARG A 37 -14.57 17.28 -45.57
CA ARG A 37 -15.61 16.27 -45.33
C ARG A 37 -15.60 15.70 -43.91
N ILE A 38 -14.44 15.52 -43.30
CA ILE A 38 -14.34 15.11 -41.88
C ILE A 38 -14.94 16.20 -40.99
N ALA A 39 -14.67 17.47 -41.28
CA ALA A 39 -15.21 18.60 -40.54
C ALA A 39 -16.73 18.77 -40.68
N SER A 40 -17.31 18.43 -41.86
CA SER A 40 -18.77 18.51 -42.07
C SER A 40 -19.55 17.42 -41.32
N VAL A 41 -18.98 16.20 -41.17
CA VAL A 41 -19.60 15.12 -40.41
C VAL A 41 -19.57 15.40 -38.89
N GLY A 42 -18.51 16.05 -38.39
CA GLY A 42 -18.40 16.47 -36.99
C GLY A 42 -19.29 17.68 -36.62
N ALA A 43 -19.88 18.38 -37.60
CA ALA A 43 -20.79 19.51 -37.36
C ALA A 43 -22.27 19.10 -37.25
N ASP A 44 -22.64 17.91 -37.77
CA ASP A 44 -24.03 17.42 -37.74
C ASP A 44 -24.43 16.73 -36.41
N GLU A 45 -23.51 16.49 -35.51
CA GLU A 45 -23.80 15.90 -34.18
C GLU A 45 -24.14 16.93 -33.08
N SER A 46 -24.17 18.23 -33.36
CA SER A 46 -24.37 19.28 -32.35
C SER A 46 -25.65 20.10 -32.46
N SER A 47 -26.74 19.57 -33.03
CA SER A 47 -28.02 20.27 -33.02
C SER A 47 -29.20 19.34 -32.81
N THR A 48 -29.66 19.22 -31.59
CA THR A 48 -31.00 18.81 -31.22
C THR A 48 -31.77 20.02 -30.68
N PRO A 49 -32.97 20.34 -31.17
CA PRO A 49 -33.97 21.03 -30.36
C PRO A 49 -35.14 20.11 -29.98
N ASN A 50 -35.53 20.31 -28.75
CA ASN A 50 -36.70 19.86 -28.02
C ASN A 50 -38.02 20.21 -28.73
N ALA A 51 -39.00 19.30 -28.77
CA ALA A 51 -40.42 19.58 -28.47
C ALA A 51 -41.34 18.34 -28.66
N SER A 52 -41.89 17.93 -27.55
CA SER A 52 -43.29 17.59 -27.22
C SER A 52 -44.21 16.83 -28.21
N GLU A 53 -44.80 15.76 -27.64
CA GLU A 53 -46.21 15.31 -27.66
C GLU A 53 -46.73 14.39 -28.76
N GLU A 54 -47.37 13.38 -28.24
CA GLU A 54 -48.53 12.59 -28.66
C GLU A 54 -48.32 11.17 -29.22
N THR A 55 -48.82 10.23 -28.39
CA THR A 55 -49.21 8.85 -28.74
C THR A 55 -50.46 8.83 -29.64
N PRO A 56 -50.71 7.79 -30.48
CA PRO A 56 -51.45 6.62 -30.00
C PRO A 56 -51.11 5.25 -30.65
N VAL A 57 -51.16 4.25 -29.84
CA VAL A 57 -51.79 2.91 -29.78
C VAL A 57 -52.05 2.09 -31.07
N VAL A 58 -51.68 0.76 -30.95
CA VAL A 58 -52.20 -0.47 -31.60
C VAL A 58 -51.63 -0.79 -32.99
N GLU A 59 -51.00 -1.94 -33.25
CA GLU A 59 -51.48 -3.33 -33.23
C GLU A 59 -50.34 -4.35 -33.52
N GLU A 60 -50.59 -5.50 -33.02
CA GLU A 60 -49.99 -6.81 -33.01
C GLU A 60 -49.65 -7.44 -34.38
N SER A 61 -48.50 -8.04 -34.55
CA SER A 61 -48.36 -9.38 -35.15
C SER A 61 -46.91 -9.93 -35.10
N ALA A 62 -46.77 -11.11 -34.55
CA ALA A 62 -45.56 -11.97 -34.53
C ALA A 62 -45.64 -12.96 -35.74
N PRO A 63 -44.68 -13.92 -35.86
CA PRO A 63 -43.23 -13.82 -36.07
C PRO A 63 -42.77 -14.59 -37.34
N ALA A 64 -41.54 -14.38 -37.80
CA ALA A 64 -40.89 -15.26 -38.77
C ALA A 64 -39.42 -15.51 -38.44
N ALA A 65 -39.04 -16.76 -38.53
CA ALA A 65 -37.82 -17.38 -38.11
C ALA A 65 -36.58 -17.10 -39.02
N PRO A 66 -35.35 -17.41 -38.57
CA PRO A 66 -34.11 -16.88 -39.13
C PRO A 66 -33.53 -17.72 -40.26
N GLN A 67 -33.02 -17.06 -41.29
CA GLN A 67 -32.25 -17.68 -42.38
C GLN A 67 -30.77 -17.65 -42.08
N LYS A 68 -30.14 -18.81 -42.21
CA LYS A 68 -28.69 -19.12 -42.10
C LYS A 68 -27.91 -18.43 -43.24
N ARG A 69 -26.90 -17.62 -42.93
CA ARG A 69 -25.87 -17.19 -43.89
C ARG A 69 -24.61 -18.07 -43.76
N LYS A 70 -24.23 -18.62 -44.93
CA LYS A 70 -23.09 -19.52 -45.18
C LYS A 70 -21.77 -18.76 -45.02
N ARG A 71 -20.83 -19.41 -44.31
CA ARG A 71 -19.41 -19.03 -44.28
C ARG A 71 -18.72 -19.49 -45.56
N ALA A 72 -18.00 -18.60 -46.21
CA ALA A 72 -17.08 -18.91 -47.30
C ALA A 72 -15.70 -19.29 -46.69
N ARG A 73 -15.17 -20.41 -47.16
CA ARG A 73 -13.81 -20.90 -46.89
C ARG A 73 -12.81 -20.17 -47.79
N LEU A 74 -11.69 -19.72 -47.23
CA LEU A 74 -10.46 -19.47 -48.04
C LEU A 74 -9.33 -20.32 -47.45
N GLY A 75 -8.74 -20.99 -48.22
CA GLY A 75 -7.63 -21.65 -48.79
C GLY A 75 -6.43 -21.94 -47.87
N SER A 76 -6.12 -23.22 -47.79
CA SER A 76 -4.92 -23.82 -47.19
C SER A 76 -3.65 -23.54 -47.99
N VAL A 77 -2.54 -23.24 -47.31
CA VAL A 77 -1.19 -23.43 -47.83
C VAL A 77 -0.50 -24.49 -46.98
N LYS A 78 -0.04 -25.54 -47.71
CA LYS A 78 0.72 -26.70 -47.22
C LYS A 78 2.16 -26.30 -46.89
N VAL A 79 2.74 -26.87 -45.84
CA VAL A 79 4.15 -27.27 -45.80
C VAL A 79 4.24 -28.66 -45.17
N GLU A 80 4.78 -29.59 -45.92
CA GLU A 80 5.12 -30.99 -45.60
C GLU A 80 6.26 -31.05 -44.57
N ALA A 81 6.17 -31.85 -43.63
CA ALA A 81 6.53 -33.26 -43.40
C ALA A 81 7.99 -33.48 -42.96
N VAL A 82 8.17 -34.18 -41.85
CA VAL A 82 8.99 -35.39 -41.76
C VAL A 82 8.49 -36.23 -40.57
N ARG A 83 8.10 -37.46 -40.91
CA ARG A 83 7.71 -38.60 -40.09
C ARG A 83 8.92 -39.40 -39.60
N LYS A 84 8.78 -40.06 -38.43
CA LYS A 84 8.85 -41.53 -38.26
C LYS A 84 8.71 -41.84 -36.78
N VAL A 85 7.67 -42.54 -36.38
CA VAL A 85 7.41 -43.99 -36.19
C VAL A 85 8.11 -44.53 -34.94
N VAL A 86 7.40 -45.00 -33.97
CA VAL A 86 6.94 -46.39 -33.76
C VAL A 86 5.85 -46.42 -32.66
N ALA A 87 4.73 -47.12 -32.97
CA ALA A 87 3.73 -47.63 -32.06
C ALA A 87 4.02 -49.09 -31.77
N GLU A 88 3.64 -49.55 -30.59
CA GLU A 88 3.17 -50.96 -30.31
C GLU A 88 2.75 -50.97 -28.84
N GLU A 89 1.49 -51.07 -28.61
CA GLU A 89 0.63 -52.21 -28.22
C GLU A 89 0.70 -52.62 -26.75
N ILE A 90 -0.49 -52.54 -26.13
CA ILE A 90 -0.90 -53.07 -24.82
C ILE A 90 -1.24 -54.58 -25.04
N PRO A 91 -1.02 -55.43 -24.02
CA PRO A 91 -2.19 -56.02 -23.38
C PRO A 91 -2.12 -56.14 -21.83
N SER A 92 -3.29 -56.08 -21.27
CA SER A 92 -3.72 -56.36 -19.91
C SER A 92 -3.45 -57.82 -19.47
N GLU A 93 -3.09 -58.04 -18.18
CA GLU A 93 -3.79 -58.93 -17.26
C GLU A 93 -3.06 -59.12 -15.92
N THR A 94 -3.79 -58.90 -14.86
CA THR A 94 -4.07 -59.68 -13.66
C THR A 94 -2.98 -60.02 -12.62
N GLN A 95 -3.25 -59.52 -11.42
CA GLN A 95 -3.19 -60.12 -10.06
C GLN A 95 -1.87 -60.49 -9.40
N SER A 96 -1.80 -59.87 -8.21
CA SER A 96 -1.30 -60.43 -6.93
C SER A 96 0.20 -60.77 -6.82
N GLU A 97 0.87 -60.03 -5.96
CA GLU A 97 1.49 -60.58 -4.75
C GLU A 97 2.10 -59.49 -3.87
N LYS A 98 1.71 -59.52 -2.61
CA LYS A 98 2.36 -58.83 -1.51
C LYS A 98 3.71 -59.48 -1.24
N THR A 99 4.76 -58.74 -1.02
CA THR A 99 5.67 -58.92 0.12
C THR A 99 6.85 -57.97 0.06
N ASN A 100 7.07 -57.29 1.18
CA ASN A 100 8.35 -56.82 1.78
C ASN A 100 9.49 -56.37 0.86
N ILE A 101 9.72 -55.07 0.79
CA ILE A 101 11.08 -54.52 0.88
C ILE A 101 10.96 -53.13 1.56
N ASN A 102 11.11 -53.12 2.87
CA ASN A 102 11.27 -51.89 3.62
C ASN A 102 12.27 -52.18 4.75
N SER A 103 13.57 -52.07 4.48
CA SER A 103 14.61 -52.02 5.52
C SER A 103 16.04 -51.72 5.03
N GLU A 104 16.28 -51.29 3.76
CA GLU A 104 17.67 -51.08 3.32
C GLU A 104 17.98 -49.69 2.75
N VAL A 105 17.12 -48.69 2.89
CA VAL A 105 17.34 -47.32 2.38
C VAL A 105 17.53 -46.28 3.50
N VAL A 106 17.42 -46.65 4.76
CA VAL A 106 17.57 -45.69 5.90
C VAL A 106 19.00 -45.65 6.45
N GLU A 107 19.87 -46.60 6.14
CA GLU A 107 21.23 -46.70 6.69
C GLU A 107 22.35 -46.02 5.85
N LYS A 108 22.03 -45.42 4.71
CA LYS A 108 23.03 -44.76 3.84
C LYS A 108 22.93 -43.22 3.77
N VAL A 109 22.10 -42.61 4.60
CA VAL A 109 21.97 -41.14 4.66
C VAL A 109 22.57 -40.56 5.94
N GLU A 110 22.91 -41.38 6.95
CA GLU A 110 23.57 -40.93 8.19
C GLU A 110 25.11 -40.93 8.14
N GLU A 111 25.71 -41.54 7.14
CA GLU A 111 27.21 -41.64 7.06
C GLU A 111 27.85 -40.47 6.25
N VAL A 112 27.12 -39.48 5.81
CA VAL A 112 27.64 -38.29 5.08
C VAL A 112 27.53 -37.00 5.91
N ALA A 113 26.96 -37.05 7.13
CA ALA A 113 26.82 -35.87 8.00
C ALA A 113 27.88 -35.74 9.09
N GLU A 114 28.82 -36.69 9.21
CA GLU A 114 29.79 -36.73 10.31
C GLU A 114 31.26 -36.43 9.93
N VAL A 115 31.53 -35.96 8.69
CA VAL A 115 32.89 -35.70 8.18
C VAL A 115 33.16 -34.20 7.92
N VAL A 116 32.33 -33.27 8.37
CA VAL A 116 32.58 -31.81 8.19
C VAL A 116 32.52 -31.04 9.51
N ALA A 117 32.90 -31.66 10.62
CA ALA A 117 33.05 -30.96 11.89
C ALA A 117 34.37 -31.37 12.57
N GLU A 118 35.49 -30.98 12.00
CA GLU A 118 36.76 -30.84 12.72
C GLU A 118 37.84 -30.30 11.77
N THR A 119 38.10 -29.01 11.86
CA THR A 119 39.42 -28.39 11.75
C THR A 119 39.35 -26.87 11.93
N THR A 120 39.49 -26.42 13.12
CA THR A 120 40.28 -25.24 13.41
C THR A 120 41.64 -25.74 13.92
N PRO A 121 42.75 -25.10 13.55
CA PRO A 121 43.47 -24.32 14.53
C PRO A 121 44.28 -23.12 14.01
N SER A 122 44.36 -22.17 14.90
CA SER A 122 45.52 -21.41 15.42
C SER A 122 46.78 -21.24 14.59
N GLU A 123 47.17 -19.96 14.58
CA GLU A 123 48.53 -19.42 14.74
C GLU A 123 49.62 -19.85 13.74
N VAL A 124 50.24 -18.87 13.12
CA VAL A 124 51.59 -18.36 13.44
C VAL A 124 51.93 -17.15 12.59
N ALA A 125 52.55 -16.23 13.25
CA ALA A 125 53.10 -14.94 12.89
C ALA A 125 54.32 -15.00 11.93
N GLU A 126 54.79 -13.77 11.61
CA GLU A 126 56.12 -13.39 11.07
C GLU A 126 56.25 -13.47 9.53
N GLU A 127 56.84 -12.55 8.85
CA GLU A 127 57.62 -11.34 9.06
C GLU A 127 57.95 -10.72 7.67
N ALA A 128 58.06 -9.39 7.71
CA ALA A 128 59.02 -8.57 6.96
C ALA A 128 59.08 -8.66 5.40
N THR A 129 59.10 -7.61 4.66
CA THR A 129 60.00 -6.46 4.59
C THR A 129 59.57 -5.49 3.49
N ALA A 130 59.48 -4.27 3.83
CA ALA A 130 60.06 -3.05 3.28
C ALA A 130 60.31 -2.92 1.76
N LYS A 131 59.80 -1.86 1.20
CA LYS A 131 60.55 -0.77 0.55
C LYS A 131 59.64 0.36 0.09
N GLU A 132 59.74 1.50 0.75
CA GLU A 132 59.64 2.85 0.16
C GLU A 132 60.86 3.12 -0.73
N PRO A 133 60.86 4.11 -1.65
CA PRO A 133 61.05 5.50 -1.22
C PRO A 133 60.48 6.62 -2.10
N THR A 134 60.35 7.78 -1.42
CA THR A 134 60.66 9.16 -1.77
C THR A 134 59.81 9.92 -2.77
N ALA A 135 59.11 10.87 -2.28
CA ALA A 135 59.39 12.29 -1.97
C ALA A 135 59.28 13.28 -3.15
N LYS A 136 58.43 14.27 -3.00
CA LYS A 136 58.81 15.72 -3.02
C LYS A 136 57.58 16.62 -2.98
N GLU A 137 57.46 17.38 -1.89
CA GLU A 137 56.88 18.72 -1.80
C GLU A 137 57.68 19.74 -2.67
N PRO A 138 57.22 20.97 -2.93
CA PRO A 138 56.97 21.98 -1.92
C PRO A 138 55.84 23.02 -2.23
N THR A 139 55.34 23.60 -1.16
CA THR A 139 54.69 24.91 -1.03
C THR A 139 55.56 26.06 -1.53
N PRO A 140 55.01 27.30 -1.84
CA PRO A 140 55.04 28.35 -0.82
C PRO A 140 53.84 29.34 -0.79
N GLN A 141 53.53 29.82 0.41
CA GLN A 141 53.02 31.16 0.69
C GLN A 141 54.10 32.23 0.39
N PRO A 142 53.82 33.57 0.28
CA PRO A 142 53.46 34.41 1.42
C PRO A 142 52.79 35.81 1.16
N LYS A 143 52.46 36.50 2.29
CA LYS A 143 52.57 37.93 2.69
C LYS A 143 51.38 38.85 2.39
N LYS A 144 50.66 39.25 3.45
CA LYS A 144 50.79 40.39 4.41
C LYS A 144 50.78 41.79 3.85
N ARG A 145 49.87 42.60 4.40
CA ARG A 145 50.00 43.96 5.00
C ARG A 145 48.61 44.63 4.97
N GLY A 146 48.03 45.13 6.02
CA GLY A 146 48.47 45.83 7.20
C GLY A 146 47.75 47.14 7.33
N ARG A 147 47.06 47.39 8.42
CA ARG A 147 47.26 48.55 9.31
C ARG A 147 46.00 48.93 10.09
N LYS A 148 46.09 48.77 11.38
CA LYS A 148 45.43 49.58 12.44
C LYS A 148 46.10 50.95 12.50
N PRO A 149 45.69 51.97 13.32
CA PRO A 149 45.20 51.87 14.69
C PRO A 149 44.32 53.03 15.23
N LYS A 150 43.87 52.83 16.50
CA LYS A 150 43.82 53.74 17.67
C LYS A 150 42.68 54.77 17.73
N SER A 151 42.10 55.15 18.85
CA SER A 151 42.34 55.09 20.30
C SER A 151 41.15 55.76 20.98
N ALA A 152 40.74 55.50 22.11
CA ALA A 152 41.09 55.49 23.51
C ALA A 152 39.82 55.93 24.26
N ALA A 153 39.39 55.19 25.27
CA ALA A 153 39.57 55.38 26.68
C ALA A 153 38.84 56.66 27.24
N VAL A 154 38.13 56.68 28.33
CA VAL A 154 38.40 56.27 29.70
C VAL A 154 37.15 56.48 30.57
N GLU A 155 36.85 55.61 31.55
CA GLU A 155 36.44 55.78 32.94
C GLU A 155 35.22 56.66 33.30
N ALA A 156 34.43 56.45 34.35
CA ALA A 156 34.46 55.65 35.54
C ALA A 156 33.09 55.79 36.27
N VAL A 157 32.73 54.84 37.09
CA VAL A 157 31.66 54.79 38.12
C VAL A 157 32.09 55.71 39.33
N PRO A 158 31.28 56.19 40.28
CA PRO A 158 30.31 55.44 41.10
C PRO A 158 29.06 56.16 41.69
N ALA A 159 28.13 55.31 42.14
CA ALA A 159 27.29 55.33 43.33
C ALA A 159 26.68 56.63 43.92
N ASP A 160 25.41 56.69 44.20
CA ASP A 160 24.81 56.53 45.57
C ASP A 160 23.30 56.89 45.58
N ALA A 161 22.51 56.16 46.32
CA ALA A 161 21.13 56.47 46.67
C ALA A 161 21.11 57.48 47.86
N PRO A 162 20.00 58.04 48.44
CA PRO A 162 18.65 57.51 48.55
C PRO A 162 17.49 58.55 48.57
N ALA A 163 16.27 57.98 48.50
CA ALA A 163 14.99 58.37 49.10
C ALA A 163 14.53 59.83 49.21
N THR A 164 13.32 60.13 48.80
CA THR A 164 12.17 60.45 49.68
C THR A 164 10.88 60.78 48.92
N GLU A 165 9.79 60.40 49.50
CA GLU A 165 8.38 60.58 49.15
C GLU A 165 7.99 62.06 48.88
N ALA A 166 7.03 62.23 47.97
CA ALA A 166 5.88 63.13 48.21
C ALA A 166 4.84 63.02 47.08
N SER A 167 3.67 62.64 47.48
CA SER A 167 2.38 62.72 46.81
C SER A 167 2.09 64.05 46.13
N LYS A 168 1.45 63.99 44.96
CA LYS A 168 0.34 64.88 44.59
C LYS A 168 -0.46 64.34 43.42
N GLU A 169 -1.74 64.12 43.67
CA GLU A 169 -2.84 64.03 42.71
C GLU A 169 -2.80 65.15 41.69
N VAL A 170 -3.13 64.89 40.43
CA VAL A 170 -3.96 65.73 39.58
C VAL A 170 -4.28 65.03 38.24
N GLN A 171 -5.57 64.78 38.07
CA GLN A 171 -6.41 64.92 36.87
C GLN A 171 -6.12 64.12 35.59
N ASP A 172 -7.06 63.28 35.32
CA ASP A 172 -7.54 62.66 34.09
C ASP A 172 -7.63 63.65 32.90
N GLU A 173 -6.94 63.33 31.82
CA GLU A 173 -7.37 63.63 30.47
C GLU A 173 -7.09 62.40 29.61
N PRO A 174 -8.03 61.94 28.74
CA PRO A 174 -7.83 60.72 27.94
C PRO A 174 -6.85 61.03 26.80
N ALA A 175 -5.67 60.45 26.91
CA ALA A 175 -4.73 60.40 25.80
C ALA A 175 -5.34 59.62 24.63
N LYS A 176 -5.52 60.27 23.50
CA LYS A 176 -5.81 59.63 22.22
C LYS A 176 -4.74 58.56 21.97
N GLU A 177 -5.15 57.28 22.01
CA GLU A 177 -4.35 56.21 21.43
C GLU A 177 -4.14 56.53 19.95
N GLU A 178 -2.92 56.90 19.59
CA GLU A 178 -2.45 56.87 18.23
C GLU A 178 -2.50 55.42 17.74
N GLU A 179 -3.46 55.09 16.88
CA GLU A 179 -3.50 53.84 16.16
C GLU A 179 -2.18 53.71 15.38
N LYS A 180 -1.29 52.85 15.88
CA LYS A 180 -0.10 52.48 15.16
C LYS A 180 -0.55 51.86 13.82
N PRO A 181 0.04 52.27 12.69
CA PRO A 181 -0.30 51.69 11.40
C PRO A 181 -0.05 50.21 11.49
N ILE A 182 -1.10 49.40 11.25
CA ILE A 182 -1.06 47.94 11.16
C ILE A 182 -0.01 47.58 10.11
N THR A 183 1.14 47.14 10.57
CA THR A 183 2.21 46.65 9.69
C THR A 183 1.85 45.23 9.27
N LYS A 184 2.31 44.82 8.07
CA LYS A 184 2.09 43.45 7.57
C LYS A 184 2.59 42.35 8.51
N ASP A 185 3.39 42.68 9.52
CA ASP A 185 3.92 41.79 10.55
C ASP A 185 2.96 41.59 11.73
N ASP A 186 1.89 42.39 11.86
CA ASP A 186 0.86 42.23 12.91
C ASP A 186 -0.16 41.15 12.61
N PHE A 187 -0.16 40.56 11.40
CA PHE A 187 -0.91 39.34 11.02
C PHE A 187 -0.09 38.08 11.21
N THR A 188 0.59 37.92 12.33
CA THR A 188 1.21 36.66 12.73
C THR A 188 0.21 35.76 13.45
N ALA A 189 -0.86 35.37 12.76
CA ALA A 189 -1.59 34.19 13.16
C ALA A 189 -0.65 33.00 12.98
N GLU A 190 -0.29 32.32 14.07
CA GLU A 190 0.45 31.06 14.00
C GLU A 190 -0.42 30.03 13.29
N VAL A 191 -0.09 29.71 12.05
CA VAL A 191 -0.77 28.66 11.27
C VAL A 191 -0.08 27.35 11.54
N TYR A 192 -0.83 26.36 11.99
CA TYR A 192 -0.34 25.00 12.19
C TYR A 192 -0.50 24.19 10.90
N GLY A 193 0.56 23.46 10.54
CA GLY A 193 0.54 22.51 9.44
C GLY A 193 1.08 21.17 9.88
N GLU A 194 0.54 20.11 9.31
CA GLU A 194 0.98 18.74 9.53
C GLU A 194 1.11 18.02 8.18
N GLY A 195 2.09 17.12 8.07
CA GLY A 195 2.27 16.33 6.88
C GLY A 195 3.38 15.28 7.02
N VAL A 196 3.46 14.39 6.05
CA VAL A 196 4.47 13.34 5.99
C VAL A 196 5.66 13.79 5.17
N LEU A 197 6.85 13.67 5.72
CA LEU A 197 8.09 14.16 5.11
C LEU A 197 8.53 13.28 3.94
N GLU A 198 8.56 13.85 2.75
CA GLU A 198 9.27 13.33 1.58
C GLU A 198 10.58 14.09 1.41
N ILE A 199 11.72 13.39 1.43
CA ILE A 199 13.04 14.00 1.23
C ILE A 199 13.42 13.86 -0.24
N ILE A 200 13.80 14.99 -0.86
CA ILE A 200 14.24 15.02 -2.25
C ILE A 200 15.77 14.81 -2.32
N PRO A 201 16.30 14.27 -3.44
CA PRO A 201 17.74 14.02 -3.61
C PRO A 201 18.64 15.23 -3.31
N ASP A 202 18.14 16.45 -3.49
CA ASP A 202 18.84 17.70 -3.21
C ASP A 202 19.00 18.00 -1.70
N GLY A 203 18.42 17.14 -0.82
CA GLY A 203 18.58 17.19 0.63
C GLY A 203 17.61 18.09 1.38
N TYR A 204 16.65 18.72 0.72
CA TYR A 204 15.49 19.37 1.33
C TYR A 204 14.26 18.46 1.26
N GLY A 205 13.19 18.81 1.96
CA GLY A 205 11.99 17.99 1.98
C GLY A 205 10.71 18.78 1.85
N PHE A 206 9.61 18.04 1.62
CA PHE A 206 8.25 18.55 1.68
C PHE A 206 7.41 17.70 2.62
N LEU A 207 6.56 18.35 3.41
CA LEU A 207 5.50 17.66 4.13
C LEU A 207 4.31 17.51 3.20
N ARG A 208 3.96 16.26 2.94
CA ARG A 208 2.85 15.87 2.05
C ARG A 208 1.57 15.65 2.85
N SER A 209 0.46 16.18 2.37
CA SER A 209 -0.86 15.97 3.00
C SER A 209 -1.44 14.60 2.66
N ALA A 210 -2.12 14.00 3.65
CA ALA A 210 -2.93 12.80 3.45
C ALA A 210 -4.10 13.05 2.50
N ASP A 211 -4.68 14.25 2.49
CA ASP A 211 -5.80 14.63 1.62
C ASP A 211 -5.47 14.51 0.13
N TYR A 212 -4.21 14.66 -0.23
CA TYR A 212 -3.70 14.48 -1.59
C TYR A 212 -2.97 13.14 -1.78
N ASN A 213 -3.25 12.16 -0.92
CA ASN A 213 -2.62 10.83 -0.97
C ASN A 213 -1.08 10.89 -1.00
N TYR A 214 -0.48 11.85 -0.27
CA TYR A 214 0.96 12.12 -0.19
C TYR A 214 1.62 12.49 -1.53
N LEU A 215 0.85 12.91 -2.50
CA LEU A 215 1.35 13.40 -3.77
C LEU A 215 1.59 14.91 -3.71
N ASN A 216 2.25 15.42 -4.74
CA ASN A 216 2.53 16.85 -4.86
C ASN A 216 1.22 17.65 -4.85
N SER A 217 1.12 18.61 -3.96
CA SER A 217 -0.06 19.44 -3.78
C SER A 217 0.31 20.92 -3.58
N PRO A 218 -0.66 21.86 -3.75
CA PRO A 218 -0.45 23.25 -3.40
C PRO A 218 -0.17 23.49 -1.91
N ASP A 219 -0.61 22.57 -1.06
CA ASP A 219 -0.50 22.64 0.40
C ASP A 219 0.81 22.07 0.94
N ASP A 220 1.75 21.74 0.05
CA ASP A 220 3.05 21.20 0.42
C ASP A 220 3.84 22.22 1.27
N ILE A 221 4.35 21.76 2.41
CA ILE A 221 5.14 22.57 3.33
C ILE A 221 6.62 22.27 3.12
N TYR A 222 7.40 23.29 2.84
CA TYR A 222 8.85 23.17 2.63
C TYR A 222 9.59 22.99 3.95
N VAL A 223 10.48 22.00 4.01
CA VAL A 223 11.38 21.72 5.14
C VAL A 223 12.83 21.88 4.69
N SER A 224 13.56 22.74 5.40
CA SER A 224 14.96 23.03 5.07
C SER A 224 15.90 21.87 5.41
N PRO A 225 17.03 21.71 4.70
CA PRO A 225 18.06 20.72 5.03
C PRO A 225 18.62 20.86 6.44
N SER A 226 18.68 22.09 6.96
CA SER A 226 19.13 22.37 8.33
C SER A 226 18.16 21.81 9.38
N GLN A 227 16.85 21.94 9.17
CA GLN A 227 15.84 21.36 10.07
C GLN A 227 15.86 19.83 10.03
N ILE A 228 15.97 19.24 8.83
CA ILE A 228 16.08 17.78 8.67
C ILE A 228 17.26 17.23 9.48
N LYS A 229 18.42 17.85 9.37
CA LYS A 229 19.63 17.44 10.12
C LYS A 229 19.52 17.73 11.61
N HIS A 230 18.96 18.87 12.00
CA HIS A 230 18.86 19.28 13.41
C HIS A 230 17.98 18.33 14.21
N PHE A 231 16.81 17.96 13.69
CA PHE A 231 15.86 17.08 14.34
C PHE A 231 16.07 15.59 14.00
N GLY A 232 17.01 15.25 13.12
CA GLY A 232 17.24 13.88 12.66
C GLY A 232 16.04 13.28 11.92
N LEU A 233 15.33 14.11 11.14
CA LEU A 233 14.15 13.68 10.40
C LEU A 233 14.51 12.69 9.30
N LYS A 234 13.62 11.73 9.07
CA LYS A 234 13.72 10.74 8.01
C LYS A 234 12.50 10.80 7.09
N ALA A 235 12.64 10.28 5.88
CA ALA A 235 11.49 10.12 5.00
C ALA A 235 10.41 9.26 5.67
N GLY A 236 9.16 9.69 5.57
CA GLY A 236 8.03 9.05 6.24
C GLY A 236 7.70 9.60 7.63
N ASP A 237 8.50 10.49 8.22
CA ASP A 237 8.14 11.12 9.49
C ASP A 237 6.93 12.05 9.31
N THR A 238 5.94 11.89 10.16
CA THR A 238 4.81 12.83 10.28
C THR A 238 5.25 14.00 11.14
N VAL A 239 5.36 15.18 10.56
CA VAL A 239 5.84 16.39 11.22
C VAL A 239 4.70 17.39 11.35
N ALA A 240 4.43 17.84 12.57
CA ALA A 240 3.51 18.93 12.86
C ALA A 240 4.29 20.15 13.37
N GLY A 241 3.91 21.32 12.90
CA GLY A 241 4.63 22.53 13.26
C GLY A 241 3.95 23.83 12.82
N ILE A 242 4.59 24.93 13.16
CA ILE A 242 4.15 26.26 12.79
C ILE A 242 4.71 26.59 11.42
N ILE A 243 3.84 26.99 10.51
CA ILE A 243 4.17 27.43 9.15
C ILE A 243 3.91 28.93 9.01
N ARG A 244 4.54 29.56 8.03
CA ARG A 244 4.24 30.93 7.65
C ARG A 244 3.81 31.02 6.19
N PRO A 245 3.08 32.06 5.80
CA PRO A 245 2.77 32.30 4.40
C PRO A 245 4.07 32.53 3.61
N PRO A 246 4.07 32.13 2.31
CA PRO A 246 5.23 32.36 1.44
C PRO A 246 5.47 33.85 1.21
N LYS A 247 6.72 34.27 1.21
CA LYS A 247 7.15 35.64 0.81
C LYS A 247 7.18 35.78 -0.71
N GLU A 248 7.29 37.00 -1.19
CA GLU A 248 7.46 37.27 -2.62
C GLU A 248 8.66 36.47 -3.17
N GLY A 249 8.41 35.60 -4.16
CA GLY A 249 9.40 34.70 -4.76
C GLY A 249 9.45 33.29 -4.18
N GLU A 250 8.80 33.01 -3.05
CA GLU A 250 8.65 31.65 -2.51
C GLU A 250 7.37 30.99 -3.07
N ARG A 251 7.45 29.70 -3.43
CA ARG A 251 6.31 28.96 -3.98
C ARG A 251 5.54 28.17 -2.93
N TYR A 252 6.20 27.82 -1.81
CA TYR A 252 5.69 26.89 -0.81
C TYR A 252 5.65 27.54 0.57
N PHE A 253 4.78 27.04 1.43
CA PHE A 253 4.73 27.41 2.84
C PHE A 253 5.97 26.87 3.57
N PRO A 254 6.88 27.68 4.10
CA PRO A 254 8.02 27.14 4.85
C PRO A 254 7.64 26.79 6.29
N LEU A 255 8.15 25.66 6.77
CA LEU A 255 8.08 25.25 8.16
C LEU A 255 9.01 26.15 8.99
N VAL A 256 8.43 26.85 9.98
CA VAL A 256 9.19 27.76 10.87
C VAL A 256 9.67 27.01 12.11
N ARG A 257 8.77 26.30 12.77
CA ARG A 257 9.04 25.59 14.02
C ARG A 257 8.39 24.22 14.04
N VAL A 258 9.16 23.19 14.36
CA VAL A 258 8.65 21.83 14.58
C VAL A 258 8.08 21.74 16.01
N THR A 259 6.84 21.30 16.16
CA THR A 259 6.19 21.10 17.46
C THR A 259 6.13 19.63 17.86
N LYS A 260 5.75 18.77 16.92
CA LYS A 260 5.67 17.32 17.14
C LYS A 260 6.22 16.55 15.94
N ILE A 261 6.74 15.36 16.19
CA ILE A 261 7.17 14.40 15.19
C ILE A 261 6.57 13.05 15.55
N ASN A 262 5.79 12.45 14.64
CA ASN A 262 5.05 11.20 14.88
C ASN A 262 4.22 11.22 16.18
N GLY A 263 3.62 12.37 16.51
CA GLY A 263 2.83 12.56 17.73
C GLY A 263 3.63 12.83 19.01
N LEU A 264 4.96 12.67 19.00
CA LEU A 264 5.85 12.85 20.13
C LEU A 264 6.64 14.17 20.05
N GLU A 265 7.23 14.59 21.17
CA GLU A 265 8.14 15.74 21.19
C GLU A 265 9.44 15.43 20.43
N PRO A 266 10.07 16.42 19.76
CA PRO A 266 11.26 16.21 18.95
C PRO A 266 12.46 15.59 19.69
N ASN A 267 12.56 15.82 21.01
CA ASN A 267 13.65 15.30 21.84
C ASN A 267 13.65 13.77 21.94
N PHE A 268 12.45 13.15 21.99
CA PHE A 268 12.33 11.68 22.08
C PHE A 268 12.64 10.98 20.78
N ILE A 269 12.55 11.66 19.64
CA ILE A 269 12.70 11.06 18.30
C ILE A 269 14.17 10.90 17.92
N ARG A 270 15.05 11.73 18.47
CA ARG A 270 16.46 11.81 18.05
C ARG A 270 17.22 10.52 18.26
N ASP A 271 16.94 9.81 19.34
CA ASP A 271 17.65 8.60 19.77
C ASP A 271 16.88 7.31 19.44
N ARG A 272 15.85 7.39 18.56
CA ARG A 272 15.04 6.23 18.16
C ARG A 272 15.86 5.18 17.41
N VAL A 273 15.61 3.91 17.71
CA VAL A 273 16.15 2.77 16.97
C VAL A 273 15.46 2.68 15.61
N GLN A 274 16.23 2.47 14.54
CA GLN A 274 15.68 2.33 13.20
C GLN A 274 14.91 1.02 13.07
N PHE A 275 13.82 1.04 12.27
CA PHE A 275 12.91 -0.09 12.08
C PHE A 275 13.63 -1.39 11.69
N GLU A 276 14.67 -1.30 10.88
CA GLU A 276 15.46 -2.45 10.41
C GLU A 276 16.25 -3.14 11.53
N TYR A 277 16.53 -2.44 12.64
CA TYR A 277 17.27 -2.96 13.79
C TYR A 277 16.38 -3.38 14.97
N LEU A 278 15.06 -3.15 14.88
CA LEU A 278 14.12 -3.64 15.89
C LEU A 278 14.03 -5.17 15.84
N THR A 279 14.10 -5.81 17.01
CA THR A 279 14.00 -7.27 17.13
C THR A 279 12.59 -7.76 16.78
N PRO A 280 12.40 -8.59 15.70
CA PRO A 280 11.08 -9.05 15.32
C PRO A 280 10.62 -10.21 16.20
N LEU A 281 9.38 -10.16 16.67
CA LEU A 281 8.71 -11.22 17.42
C LEU A 281 7.52 -11.80 16.62
N PHE A 282 7.10 -13.01 17.01
CA PHE A 282 5.80 -13.52 16.57
C PHE A 282 4.66 -12.72 17.20
N PRO A 283 3.52 -12.57 16.52
CA PRO A 283 2.33 -11.98 17.12
C PRO A 283 1.92 -12.74 18.39
N SER A 284 1.87 -12.05 19.52
CA SER A 284 1.45 -12.57 20.83
C SER A 284 0.16 -11.91 21.33
N ASP A 285 -0.07 -10.67 20.91
CA ASP A 285 -1.21 -9.87 21.34
C ASP A 285 -2.31 -9.94 20.29
N LYS A 286 -3.40 -10.63 20.62
CA LYS A 286 -4.55 -10.81 19.72
C LYS A 286 -5.39 -9.54 19.66
N PHE A 287 -5.79 -9.14 18.44
CA PHE A 287 -6.84 -8.14 18.27
C PHE A 287 -8.19 -8.69 18.69
N ASN A 288 -8.91 -7.93 19.51
CA ASN A 288 -10.30 -8.22 19.82
C ASN A 288 -11.19 -7.76 18.66
N LEU A 289 -11.74 -8.70 17.91
CA LEU A 289 -12.60 -8.41 16.78
C LEU A 289 -14.08 -8.44 17.11
N THR A 290 -14.45 -8.93 18.29
CA THR A 290 -15.85 -9.18 18.69
C THR A 290 -16.38 -8.25 19.79
N GLY A 291 -15.55 -7.33 20.33
CA GLY A 291 -15.93 -6.33 21.33
C GLY A 291 -16.73 -5.16 20.77
N ALA A 292 -17.12 -4.24 21.64
CA ALA A 292 -17.74 -2.93 21.32
C ALA A 292 -18.92 -2.99 20.31
N GLY A 293 -19.70 -4.07 20.33
CA GLY A 293 -20.86 -4.22 19.42
C GLY A 293 -20.53 -4.85 18.07
N HIS A 294 -19.27 -5.22 17.81
CA HIS A 294 -18.81 -5.82 16.57
C HIS A 294 -18.94 -7.36 16.51
N ASN A 295 -19.86 -7.95 17.30
CA ASN A 295 -20.19 -9.39 17.27
C ASN A 295 -20.91 -9.82 15.98
N THR A 296 -20.41 -9.38 14.83
CA THR A 296 -20.93 -9.80 13.52
C THR A 296 -20.49 -11.22 13.21
N LYS A 297 -21.25 -11.94 12.39
CA LYS A 297 -20.86 -13.29 11.94
C LYS A 297 -19.45 -13.29 11.33
N THR A 298 -19.11 -12.25 10.56
CA THR A 298 -17.81 -12.07 9.92
C THR A 298 -16.70 -12.05 10.95
N ASN A 299 -16.80 -11.16 11.93
CA ASN A 299 -15.75 -10.98 12.94
C ASN A 299 -15.64 -12.21 13.85
N ARG A 300 -16.77 -12.85 14.20
CA ARG A 300 -16.79 -14.09 14.99
C ARG A 300 -16.09 -15.24 14.28
N ILE A 301 -16.32 -15.41 12.97
CA ILE A 301 -15.68 -16.47 12.17
C ILE A 301 -14.18 -16.21 12.04
N VAL A 302 -13.78 -14.97 11.74
CA VAL A 302 -12.35 -14.63 11.66
C VAL A 302 -11.67 -14.83 13.00
N ASP A 303 -12.28 -14.40 14.08
CA ASP A 303 -11.77 -14.52 15.45
C ASP A 303 -11.55 -15.99 15.89
N LEU A 304 -12.42 -16.91 15.43
CA LEU A 304 -12.34 -18.34 15.74
C LEU A 304 -11.35 -19.09 14.85
N PHE A 305 -11.38 -18.83 13.53
CA PHE A 305 -10.67 -19.66 12.55
C PHE A 305 -9.38 -19.05 12.02
N SER A 306 -9.24 -17.75 12.10
CA SER A 306 -8.06 -17.04 11.61
C SER A 306 -7.77 -15.82 12.49
N PRO A 307 -7.43 -16.03 13.78
CA PRO A 307 -7.16 -14.95 14.71
C PRO A 307 -6.03 -14.06 14.19
N ILE A 308 -6.18 -12.76 14.38
CA ILE A 308 -5.23 -11.74 13.97
C ILE A 308 -4.57 -11.15 15.21
N GLY A 309 -3.24 -11.09 15.21
CA GLY A 309 -2.46 -10.47 16.28
C GLY A 309 -1.68 -9.25 15.81
N LYS A 310 -1.20 -8.44 16.77
CA LYS A 310 -0.30 -7.31 16.51
C LYS A 310 0.98 -7.80 15.85
N GLY A 311 1.34 -7.24 14.70
CA GLY A 311 2.48 -7.72 13.91
C GLY A 311 2.16 -8.82 12.88
N GLN A 312 0.89 -9.15 12.66
CA GLN A 312 0.46 -10.18 11.73
C GLN A 312 0.69 -9.79 10.27
N ARG A 313 1.11 -10.78 9.46
CA ARG A 313 1.11 -10.71 7.99
C ARG A 313 -0.08 -11.50 7.49
N ALA A 314 -1.25 -10.85 7.44
CA ALA A 314 -2.50 -11.49 7.10
C ALA A 314 -2.81 -11.37 5.61
N LEU A 315 -3.23 -12.47 5.00
CA LEU A 315 -3.60 -12.54 3.60
C LEU A 315 -5.08 -12.95 3.49
N ILE A 316 -5.93 -12.08 2.97
CA ILE A 316 -7.31 -12.37 2.62
C ILE A 316 -7.33 -12.79 1.15
N VAL A 317 -7.44 -14.07 0.91
CA VAL A 317 -7.44 -14.67 -0.43
C VAL A 317 -8.85 -14.62 -0.99
N ALA A 318 -9.05 -13.83 -2.03
CA ALA A 318 -10.37 -13.55 -2.56
C ALA A 318 -10.48 -13.82 -4.06
N GLN A 319 -11.50 -14.57 -4.42
CA GLN A 319 -11.99 -14.62 -5.81
C GLN A 319 -12.84 -13.37 -6.10
N PRO A 320 -12.99 -12.97 -7.36
CA PRO A 320 -13.86 -11.84 -7.70
C PRO A 320 -15.31 -12.04 -7.21
N LYS A 321 -15.90 -10.99 -6.62
CA LYS A 321 -17.29 -10.94 -6.12
C LYS A 321 -17.59 -11.82 -4.90
N THR A 322 -16.62 -12.08 -4.04
CA THR A 322 -16.78 -12.84 -2.79
C THR A 322 -17.04 -11.98 -1.55
N GLY A 323 -17.08 -10.65 -1.69
CA GLY A 323 -17.35 -9.73 -0.58
C GLY A 323 -16.10 -9.31 0.21
N LYS A 324 -14.90 -9.28 -0.43
CA LYS A 324 -13.63 -8.88 0.20
C LYS A 324 -13.72 -7.53 0.93
N THR A 325 -14.31 -6.51 0.29
CA THR A 325 -14.41 -5.14 0.80
C THR A 325 -15.24 -5.08 2.08
N MET A 326 -16.36 -5.81 2.15
CA MET A 326 -17.21 -5.89 3.35
C MET A 326 -16.50 -6.52 4.54
N ILE A 327 -15.65 -7.53 4.29
CA ILE A 327 -14.84 -8.15 5.34
C ILE A 327 -13.79 -7.16 5.84
N LEU A 328 -13.08 -6.47 4.94
CA LEU A 328 -12.11 -5.44 5.30
C LEU A 328 -12.74 -4.33 6.13
N GLN A 329 -13.90 -3.80 5.72
CA GLN A 329 -14.64 -2.78 6.47
C GLN A 329 -15.04 -3.27 7.87
N SER A 330 -15.54 -4.51 7.96
CA SER A 330 -15.92 -5.11 9.26
C SER A 330 -14.73 -5.25 10.20
N LEU A 331 -13.59 -5.73 9.69
CA LEU A 331 -12.35 -5.85 10.47
C LEU A 331 -11.79 -4.48 10.86
N ALA A 332 -11.78 -3.53 9.92
CA ALA A 332 -11.30 -2.18 10.18
C ALA A 332 -12.07 -1.50 11.32
N ASN A 333 -13.40 -1.52 11.25
CA ASN A 333 -14.24 -0.91 12.27
C ASN A 333 -14.13 -1.62 13.62
N ALA A 334 -14.01 -2.96 13.61
CA ALA A 334 -13.81 -3.72 14.84
C ALA A 334 -12.46 -3.38 15.51
N ILE A 335 -11.38 -3.25 14.73
CA ILE A 335 -10.08 -2.86 15.28
C ILE A 335 -10.11 -1.42 15.76
N ALA A 336 -10.68 -0.48 14.98
CA ALA A 336 -10.74 0.93 15.36
C ALA A 336 -11.52 1.19 16.67
N ASP A 337 -12.63 0.47 16.88
CA ASP A 337 -13.47 0.68 18.05
C ASP A 337 -12.98 -0.09 19.29
N ASN A 338 -12.34 -1.25 19.10
CA ASN A 338 -11.82 -2.06 20.21
C ASN A 338 -10.38 -1.68 20.61
N HIS A 339 -9.61 -1.08 19.70
CA HIS A 339 -8.20 -0.72 19.88
C HIS A 339 -7.93 0.73 19.46
N PRO A 340 -8.40 1.72 20.23
CA PRO A 340 -8.21 3.14 19.91
C PRO A 340 -6.74 3.58 19.95
N GLU A 341 -5.86 2.78 20.54
CA GLU A 341 -4.41 3.01 20.57
C GLU A 341 -3.73 2.76 19.23
N VAL A 342 -4.40 2.02 18.34
CA VAL A 342 -3.83 1.59 17.05
C VAL A 342 -4.03 2.67 15.99
N TYR A 343 -2.97 3.01 15.28
CA TYR A 343 -3.06 3.84 14.10
C TYR A 343 -3.38 3.01 12.87
N MET A 344 -4.50 3.29 12.23
CA MET A 344 -4.97 2.50 11.10
C MET A 344 -4.87 3.28 9.78
N ILE A 345 -4.27 2.64 8.76
CA ILE A 345 -4.17 3.14 7.40
C ILE A 345 -4.86 2.15 6.46
N VAL A 346 -5.77 2.63 5.64
CA VAL A 346 -6.36 1.87 4.53
C VAL A 346 -5.69 2.32 3.25
N LEU A 347 -4.98 1.42 2.59
CA LEU A 347 -4.27 1.67 1.34
C LEU A 347 -4.99 0.96 0.19
N LEU A 348 -5.61 1.75 -0.70
CA LEU A 348 -6.36 1.26 -1.86
C LEU A 348 -5.55 1.50 -3.14
N ILE A 349 -5.16 0.41 -3.81
CA ILE A 349 -4.34 0.46 -5.02
C ILE A 349 -5.09 -0.10 -6.21
N ASP A 350 -5.22 0.71 -7.27
CA ASP A 350 -5.92 0.35 -8.53
C ASP A 350 -7.38 -0.05 -8.28
N GLU A 351 -8.02 0.54 -7.24
CA GLU A 351 -9.44 0.37 -6.94
C GLU A 351 -10.30 1.49 -7.55
N ARG A 352 -11.60 1.30 -7.55
CA ARG A 352 -12.55 2.24 -8.15
C ARG A 352 -12.78 3.46 -7.25
N PRO A 353 -12.95 4.67 -7.81
CA PRO A 353 -13.21 5.88 -7.02
C PRO A 353 -14.43 5.77 -6.09
N GLU A 354 -15.48 5.08 -6.53
CA GLU A 354 -16.68 4.84 -5.72
C GLU A 354 -16.39 3.94 -4.51
N GLU A 355 -15.54 2.91 -4.64
CA GLU A 355 -15.12 2.03 -3.55
C GLU A 355 -14.23 2.78 -2.55
N VAL A 356 -13.39 3.69 -3.05
CA VAL A 356 -12.57 4.59 -2.20
C VAL A 356 -13.46 5.50 -1.35
N THR A 357 -14.45 6.13 -1.96
CA THR A 357 -15.38 7.03 -1.25
C THR A 357 -16.22 6.27 -0.23
N GLU A 358 -16.64 5.05 -0.56
CA GLU A 358 -17.39 4.19 0.35
C GLU A 358 -16.53 3.81 1.57
N MET A 359 -15.27 3.41 1.34
CA MET A 359 -14.34 3.07 2.41
C MET A 359 -14.08 4.29 3.33
N ALA A 360 -13.82 5.46 2.76
CA ALA A 360 -13.57 6.69 3.52
C ALA A 360 -14.76 7.12 4.39
N ARG A 361 -16.01 6.81 3.97
CA ARG A 361 -17.22 7.14 4.74
C ARG A 361 -17.54 6.15 5.85
N HIS A 362 -17.16 4.88 5.69
CA HIS A 362 -17.60 3.81 6.58
C HIS A 362 -16.50 3.30 7.52
N VAL A 363 -15.25 3.72 7.33
CA VAL A 363 -14.13 3.26 8.14
C VAL A 363 -13.49 4.41 8.91
N LYS A 364 -13.25 4.24 10.21
CA LYS A 364 -12.57 5.20 11.07
C LYS A 364 -11.05 5.02 10.96
N ALA A 365 -10.48 5.36 9.80
CA ALA A 365 -9.06 5.22 9.52
C ALA A 365 -8.60 6.28 8.53
N GLU A 366 -7.29 6.48 8.43
CA GLU A 366 -6.72 7.25 7.34
C GLU A 366 -6.83 6.45 6.04
N VAL A 367 -7.55 6.98 5.04
CA VAL A 367 -7.73 6.32 3.74
C VAL A 367 -6.85 7.00 2.71
N VAL A 368 -5.90 6.23 2.18
CA VAL A 368 -4.97 6.65 1.14
C VAL A 368 -5.24 5.81 -0.10
N SER A 369 -5.39 6.45 -1.24
CA SER A 369 -5.77 5.75 -2.46
C SER A 369 -4.95 6.17 -3.67
N SER A 370 -4.87 5.25 -4.63
CA SER A 370 -4.45 5.52 -6.00
C SER A 370 -5.34 4.69 -6.91
N THR A 371 -6.26 5.36 -7.61
CA THR A 371 -7.36 4.77 -8.37
C THR A 371 -6.90 4.19 -9.72
N PHE A 372 -7.74 3.37 -10.35
CA PHE A 372 -7.38 2.61 -11.56
C PHE A 372 -7.02 3.47 -12.78
N ASP A 373 -7.42 4.72 -12.80
CA ASP A 373 -7.13 5.71 -13.86
C ASP A 373 -5.73 6.33 -13.73
N GLU A 374 -5.02 6.05 -12.62
CA GLU A 374 -3.69 6.57 -12.38
C GLU A 374 -2.58 5.68 -12.94
N GLN A 375 -1.40 6.25 -13.12
CA GLN A 375 -0.23 5.52 -13.61
C GLN A 375 0.34 4.57 -12.55
N ALA A 376 0.90 3.44 -12.97
CA ALA A 376 1.54 2.47 -12.08
C ALA A 376 2.65 3.07 -11.19
N SER A 377 3.39 4.06 -11.69
CA SER A 377 4.40 4.78 -10.91
C SER A 377 3.82 5.53 -9.71
N ARG A 378 2.59 6.02 -9.83
CA ARG A 378 1.86 6.69 -8.76
C ARG A 378 1.42 5.69 -7.69
N HIS A 379 0.89 4.54 -8.08
CA HIS A 379 0.58 3.44 -7.15
C HIS A 379 1.78 3.03 -6.30
N VAL A 380 2.95 2.90 -6.95
CA VAL A 380 4.20 2.56 -6.28
C VAL A 380 4.63 3.65 -5.30
N LYS A 381 4.59 4.93 -5.72
CA LYS A 381 5.00 6.06 -4.87
C LYS A 381 4.13 6.18 -3.61
N VAL A 382 2.81 6.10 -3.76
CA VAL A 382 1.86 6.15 -2.64
C VAL A 382 2.11 5.01 -1.66
N ALA A 383 2.29 3.78 -2.16
CA ALA A 383 2.57 2.62 -1.32
C ALA A 383 3.92 2.75 -0.57
N GLU A 384 4.97 3.26 -1.22
CA GLU A 384 6.26 3.51 -0.58
C GLU A 384 6.14 4.57 0.54
N MET A 385 5.39 5.66 0.32
CA MET A 385 5.17 6.69 1.34
C MET A 385 4.41 6.16 2.56
N VAL A 386 3.33 5.38 2.34
CA VAL A 386 2.56 4.75 3.42
C VAL A 386 3.43 3.79 4.24
N LEU A 387 4.24 2.97 3.56
CA LEU A 387 5.15 2.04 4.26
C LEU A 387 6.19 2.78 5.11
N GLU A 388 6.82 3.83 4.55
CA GLU A 388 7.82 4.60 5.30
C GLU A 388 7.17 5.34 6.49
N LYS A 389 5.97 5.91 6.32
CA LYS A 389 5.20 6.48 7.42
C LYS A 389 4.96 5.44 8.53
N ALA A 390 4.44 4.28 8.17
CA ALA A 390 4.16 3.21 9.12
C ALA A 390 5.43 2.78 9.89
N LYS A 391 6.55 2.60 9.21
CA LYS A 391 7.83 2.27 9.85
C LYS A 391 8.28 3.34 10.85
N ARG A 392 8.16 4.63 10.47
CA ARG A 392 8.53 5.75 11.37
C ARG A 392 7.66 5.80 12.61
N MET A 393 6.38 5.51 12.47
CA MET A 393 5.47 5.44 13.62
C MET A 393 5.82 4.28 14.55
N VAL A 394 6.13 3.10 14.00
CA VAL A 394 6.56 1.94 14.81
C VAL A 394 7.89 2.21 15.54
N GLU A 395 8.85 2.92 14.92
CA GLU A 395 10.09 3.37 15.61
C GLU A 395 9.80 4.24 16.83
N CYS A 396 8.65 4.91 16.86
CA CYS A 396 8.19 5.73 17.97
C CYS A 396 7.34 4.95 19.00
N GLY A 397 7.17 3.63 18.80
CA GLY A 397 6.43 2.76 19.71
C GLY A 397 4.92 2.71 19.46
N HIS A 398 4.44 3.17 18.31
CA HIS A 398 3.03 3.07 17.94
C HIS A 398 2.72 1.71 17.30
N ASP A 399 1.52 1.21 17.59
CA ASP A 399 0.94 0.07 16.89
C ASP A 399 0.24 0.56 15.62
N VAL A 400 0.68 0.04 14.47
CA VAL A 400 0.16 0.46 13.16
C VAL A 400 -0.47 -0.73 12.43
N VAL A 401 -1.66 -0.53 11.89
CA VAL A 401 -2.35 -1.51 11.02
C VAL A 401 -2.51 -0.93 9.63
N ILE A 402 -2.01 -1.63 8.62
CA ILE A 402 -2.24 -1.31 7.21
C ILE A 402 -3.21 -2.33 6.62
N LEU A 403 -4.35 -1.84 6.12
CA LEU A 403 -5.30 -2.61 5.32
C LEU A 403 -5.01 -2.33 3.85
N LEU A 404 -4.48 -3.31 3.12
CA LEU A 404 -4.07 -3.15 1.71
C LEU A 404 -5.04 -3.85 0.77
N ASP A 405 -5.74 -3.12 -0.05
CA ASP A 405 -6.57 -3.64 -1.13
C ASP A 405 -6.11 -3.09 -2.49
N SER A 406 -5.37 -3.84 -3.31
CA SER A 406 -4.91 -5.21 -3.12
C SER A 406 -3.40 -5.36 -3.37
N ILE A 407 -2.79 -6.35 -2.72
CA ILE A 407 -1.37 -6.66 -2.90
C ILE A 407 -1.08 -7.19 -4.31
N THR A 408 -2.03 -7.87 -4.93
CA THR A 408 -1.93 -8.37 -6.30
C THR A 408 -1.78 -7.22 -7.28
N ARG A 409 -2.59 -6.17 -7.14
CA ARG A 409 -2.54 -4.99 -8.00
C ARG A 409 -1.28 -4.15 -7.73
N LEU A 410 -0.87 -4.03 -6.47
CA LEU A 410 0.40 -3.41 -6.11
C LEU A 410 1.59 -4.12 -6.77
N ALA A 411 1.62 -5.46 -6.73
CA ALA A 411 2.68 -6.25 -7.37
C ALA A 411 2.68 -6.07 -8.90
N ARG A 412 1.50 -5.96 -9.53
CA ARG A 412 1.37 -5.64 -10.97
C ARG A 412 1.92 -4.25 -11.28
N ALA A 413 1.64 -3.25 -10.45
CA ALA A 413 2.18 -1.90 -10.61
C ALA A 413 3.71 -1.89 -10.55
N TYR A 414 4.30 -2.60 -9.59
CA TYR A 414 5.75 -2.77 -9.52
C TYR A 414 6.31 -3.48 -10.75
N ASN A 415 5.63 -4.51 -11.26
CA ASN A 415 6.06 -5.21 -12.47
C ASN A 415 6.05 -4.29 -13.72
N SER A 416 5.14 -3.32 -13.77
CA SER A 416 5.07 -2.36 -14.87
C SER A 416 6.12 -1.25 -14.78
N VAL A 417 6.53 -0.86 -13.56
CA VAL A 417 7.48 0.24 -13.32
C VAL A 417 8.94 -0.23 -13.31
N GLN A 418 9.18 -1.47 -12.90
CA GLN A 418 10.54 -2.00 -12.77
C GLN A 418 11.20 -2.16 -14.15
N PRO A 419 12.46 -1.73 -14.31
CA PRO A 419 13.22 -2.01 -15.52
C PRO A 419 13.32 -3.53 -15.76
N ALA A 420 13.12 -3.97 -17.01
CA ALA A 420 13.18 -5.37 -17.36
C ALA A 420 14.56 -5.96 -17.03
N SER A 421 14.59 -7.03 -16.22
CA SER A 421 15.83 -7.73 -15.84
C SER A 421 16.31 -8.71 -16.92
N GLY A 422 15.48 -8.96 -17.92
CA GLY A 422 15.69 -10.01 -18.94
C GLY A 422 15.40 -11.43 -18.44
N LYS A 423 15.02 -11.60 -17.17
CA LYS A 423 14.61 -12.88 -16.57
C LYS A 423 13.14 -12.81 -16.20
N VAL A 424 12.29 -13.44 -16.98
CA VAL A 424 10.84 -13.44 -16.76
C VAL A 424 10.43 -14.79 -16.18
N LEU A 425 9.70 -14.74 -15.06
CA LEU A 425 9.04 -15.88 -14.42
C LEU A 425 7.78 -16.27 -15.22
N SER A 426 7.18 -17.43 -14.89
CA SER A 426 5.88 -17.81 -15.45
C SER A 426 4.84 -16.68 -15.22
N GLY A 427 3.90 -16.52 -16.15
CA GLY A 427 2.88 -15.47 -16.06
C GLY A 427 3.34 -14.06 -16.44
N GLY A 428 4.57 -13.87 -16.96
CA GLY A 428 5.05 -12.55 -17.40
C GLY A 428 5.52 -11.63 -16.28
N VAL A 429 5.90 -12.18 -15.13
CA VAL A 429 6.44 -11.43 -13.99
C VAL A 429 7.95 -11.34 -14.11
N ASP A 430 8.51 -10.13 -14.07
CA ASP A 430 9.96 -9.94 -13.99
C ASP A 430 10.51 -10.47 -12.65
N ALA A 431 11.66 -11.14 -12.68
CA ALA A 431 12.26 -11.76 -11.50
C ALA A 431 12.52 -10.77 -10.34
N ASN A 432 12.79 -9.49 -10.65
CA ASN A 432 13.06 -8.45 -9.66
C ASN A 432 11.79 -7.70 -9.24
N ALA A 433 10.69 -7.82 -9.96
CA ALA A 433 9.48 -7.03 -9.74
C ALA A 433 8.84 -7.31 -8.37
N LEU A 434 8.89 -8.55 -7.89
CA LEU A 434 8.28 -8.96 -6.63
C LEU A 434 9.11 -8.64 -5.39
N HIS A 435 10.37 -8.22 -5.55
CA HIS A 435 11.25 -7.96 -4.40
C HIS A 435 10.73 -6.82 -3.50
N LYS A 436 10.35 -5.68 -4.08
CA LYS A 436 9.83 -4.54 -3.30
C LYS A 436 8.46 -4.84 -2.66
N PRO A 437 7.46 -5.39 -3.37
CA PRO A 437 6.19 -5.80 -2.76
C PRO A 437 6.36 -6.84 -1.64
N LYS A 438 7.27 -7.80 -1.79
CA LYS A 438 7.60 -8.75 -0.71
C LYS A 438 8.20 -8.06 0.51
N ARG A 439 9.08 -7.08 0.31
CA ARG A 439 9.62 -6.26 1.41
C ARG A 439 8.54 -5.42 2.08
N PHE A 440 7.58 -4.91 1.31
CA PHE A 440 6.41 -4.22 1.86
C PHE A 440 5.64 -5.14 2.81
N PHE A 441 5.18 -6.28 2.33
CA PHE A 441 4.40 -7.23 3.13
C PHE A 441 5.22 -7.87 4.25
N GLY A 442 6.49 -8.14 3.99
CA GLY A 442 7.44 -8.70 4.97
C GLY A 442 7.86 -7.70 6.07
N ALA A 443 7.54 -6.42 5.93
CA ALA A 443 7.78 -5.42 6.98
C ALA A 443 6.90 -5.65 8.21
N ALA A 444 5.71 -6.27 8.06
CA ALA A 444 4.83 -6.56 9.18
C ALA A 444 5.51 -7.46 10.21
N ARG A 445 5.60 -6.97 11.44
CA ARG A 445 6.21 -7.64 12.61
C ARG A 445 5.74 -7.03 13.91
N ASN A 446 5.72 -7.82 14.96
CA ASN A 446 5.72 -7.34 16.33
C ASN A 446 7.16 -7.08 16.77
N THR A 447 7.41 -6.12 17.66
CA THR A 447 8.76 -5.78 18.13
C THR A 447 8.88 -5.94 19.63
N GLU A 448 10.10 -6.29 20.11
CA GLU A 448 10.37 -6.55 21.51
C GLU A 448 10.28 -5.27 22.35
N GLU A 449 10.74 -4.14 21.81
CA GLU A 449 10.84 -2.90 22.56
C GLU A 449 9.49 -2.22 22.78
N LYS A 450 8.81 -1.87 21.71
CA LYS A 450 7.41 -1.35 21.65
C LYS A 450 7.03 -1.11 20.19
N GLY A 451 5.72 -1.18 19.95
CA GLY A 451 5.14 -0.91 18.63
C GLY A 451 5.09 -2.15 17.75
N SER A 452 4.14 -2.18 16.88
CA SER A 452 3.94 -3.28 15.94
C SER A 452 3.49 -2.75 14.58
N LEU A 453 3.83 -3.47 13.53
CA LEU A 453 3.30 -3.25 12.19
C LEU A 453 2.51 -4.48 11.77
N THR A 454 1.20 -4.33 11.64
CA THR A 454 0.30 -5.37 11.12
C THR A 454 -0.12 -5.02 9.70
N ILE A 455 -0.06 -5.97 8.78
CA ILE A 455 -0.52 -5.78 7.40
C ILE A 455 -1.56 -6.84 7.08
N ILE A 456 -2.77 -6.38 6.74
CA ILE A 456 -3.88 -7.22 6.29
C ILE A 456 -4.08 -6.90 4.81
N ALA A 457 -3.64 -7.79 3.94
CA ALA A 457 -3.65 -7.56 2.50
C ALA A 457 -4.63 -8.49 1.78
N THR A 458 -5.34 -7.99 0.77
CA THR A 458 -6.15 -8.83 -0.10
C THR A 458 -5.31 -9.34 -1.26
N ALA A 459 -5.39 -10.65 -1.53
CA ALA A 459 -4.82 -11.30 -2.69
C ALA A 459 -5.93 -11.79 -3.61
N LEU A 460 -5.84 -11.45 -4.88
CA LEU A 460 -6.82 -11.87 -5.90
C LEU A 460 -6.36 -13.18 -6.53
N ILE A 461 -7.26 -14.17 -6.54
CA ILE A 461 -7.06 -15.46 -7.20
C ILE A 461 -8.18 -15.73 -8.20
N ASP A 462 -7.99 -16.73 -9.07
CA ASP A 462 -8.96 -17.15 -10.08
C ASP A 462 -9.48 -16.02 -10.97
N THR A 463 -8.61 -15.07 -11.28
CA THR A 463 -8.89 -13.95 -12.20
C THR A 463 -8.76 -14.35 -13.66
N GLY A 464 -8.27 -15.56 -13.95
CA GLY A 464 -7.90 -16.03 -15.27
C GLY A 464 -6.51 -15.55 -15.74
N SER A 465 -5.75 -14.88 -14.88
CA SER A 465 -4.40 -14.39 -15.16
C SER A 465 -3.35 -15.26 -14.45
N LYS A 466 -2.46 -15.88 -15.22
CA LYS A 466 -1.33 -16.64 -14.65
C LYS A 466 -0.37 -15.76 -13.83
N MET A 467 -0.35 -14.46 -14.09
CA MET A 467 0.43 -13.51 -13.30
C MET A 467 -0.06 -13.48 -11.84
N ASP A 468 -1.37 -13.45 -11.63
CA ASP A 468 -1.94 -13.38 -10.28
C ASP A 468 -1.70 -14.66 -9.47
N GLU A 469 -1.71 -15.82 -10.15
CA GLU A 469 -1.36 -17.10 -9.53
C GLU A 469 0.08 -17.09 -9.02
N VAL A 470 1.04 -16.64 -9.85
CA VAL A 470 2.45 -16.52 -9.45
C VAL A 470 2.62 -15.52 -8.31
N ILE A 471 1.96 -14.37 -8.38
CA ILE A 471 1.99 -13.36 -7.32
C ILE A 471 1.45 -13.97 -6.02
N PHE A 472 0.32 -14.64 -6.06
CA PHE A 472 -0.29 -15.27 -4.89
C PHE A 472 0.64 -16.28 -4.23
N GLU A 473 1.21 -17.24 -4.99
CA GLU A 473 2.13 -18.25 -4.46
C GLU A 473 3.36 -17.63 -3.78
N GLU A 474 3.89 -16.55 -4.34
CA GLU A 474 5.02 -15.82 -3.79
C GLU A 474 4.70 -15.10 -2.46
N PHE A 475 3.46 -14.61 -2.29
CA PHE A 475 3.03 -13.97 -1.03
C PHE A 475 2.53 -14.98 0.01
N LYS A 476 1.95 -16.10 -0.40
CA LYS A 476 1.52 -17.18 0.48
C LYS A 476 2.65 -17.68 1.37
N GLY A 477 3.86 -17.81 0.79
CA GLY A 477 5.06 -18.17 1.54
C GLY A 477 5.51 -17.12 2.57
N THR A 478 5.18 -15.85 2.37
CA THR A 478 5.57 -14.72 3.25
C THR A 478 4.57 -14.49 4.38
N GLY A 479 3.28 -14.77 4.13
CA GLY A 479 2.19 -14.61 5.10
C GLY A 479 2.28 -15.60 6.27
N ASN A 480 1.68 -15.22 7.39
CA ASN A 480 1.51 -16.08 8.58
C ASN A 480 0.05 -16.20 9.04
N MET A 481 -0.90 -15.65 8.27
CA MET A 481 -2.34 -15.83 8.43
C MET A 481 -2.98 -15.82 7.04
N GLU A 482 -3.89 -16.75 6.80
CA GLU A 482 -4.63 -16.87 5.55
C GLU A 482 -6.13 -16.98 5.86
N LEU A 483 -6.93 -16.11 5.27
CA LEU A 483 -8.38 -16.15 5.26
C LEU A 483 -8.84 -16.37 3.83
N GLN A 484 -9.31 -17.57 3.52
CA GLN A 484 -9.71 -17.93 2.17
C GLN A 484 -11.21 -17.72 1.94
N LEU A 485 -11.56 -17.01 0.86
CA LEU A 485 -12.94 -16.78 0.44
C LEU A 485 -13.28 -17.74 -0.72
N ASP A 486 -14.47 -18.32 -0.68
CA ASP A 486 -14.95 -19.23 -1.72
C ASP A 486 -16.15 -18.65 -2.47
N ARG A 487 -16.02 -18.59 -3.80
CA ARG A 487 -17.07 -18.12 -4.70
C ARG A 487 -18.32 -19.00 -4.71
N ARG A 488 -18.19 -20.30 -4.41
CA ARG A 488 -19.32 -21.23 -4.34
C ARG A 488 -20.28 -20.86 -3.20
N ILE A 489 -19.73 -20.42 -2.06
CA ILE A 489 -20.49 -19.93 -0.91
C ILE A 489 -21.17 -18.61 -1.28
N ALA A 490 -20.43 -17.66 -1.89
CA ALA A 490 -20.96 -16.37 -2.33
C ALA A 490 -22.08 -16.50 -3.38
N ASN A 491 -21.98 -17.48 -4.30
CA ASN A 491 -23.01 -17.76 -5.30
C ASN A 491 -24.34 -18.20 -4.67
N LYS A 492 -24.29 -18.86 -3.52
CA LYS A 492 -25.48 -19.21 -2.71
C LYS A 492 -25.97 -18.05 -1.82
N ARG A 493 -25.34 -16.86 -1.90
CA ARG A 493 -25.67 -15.69 -1.07
C ARG A 493 -25.45 -15.89 0.43
N ILE A 494 -24.54 -16.80 0.81
CA ILE A 494 -24.13 -17.01 2.19
C ILE A 494 -22.94 -16.08 2.46
N TYR A 495 -23.03 -15.24 3.49
CA TYR A 495 -22.00 -14.28 3.88
C TYR A 495 -21.75 -14.31 5.40
N PRO A 496 -20.43 -14.24 5.82
CA PRO A 496 -19.23 -14.14 4.98
C PRO A 496 -18.95 -15.41 4.20
N ALA A 497 -18.45 -15.26 2.96
CA ALA A 497 -18.17 -16.40 2.08
C ALA A 497 -16.77 -17.00 2.38
N VAL A 498 -16.52 -17.39 3.63
CA VAL A 498 -15.23 -17.88 4.12
C VAL A 498 -15.15 -19.40 4.04
N ASP A 499 -14.08 -19.92 3.46
CA ASP A 499 -13.71 -21.32 3.62
C ASP A 499 -12.96 -21.51 4.94
N VAL A 500 -13.68 -21.97 5.95
CA VAL A 500 -13.15 -22.11 7.32
C VAL A 500 -12.14 -23.24 7.47
N VAL A 501 -12.16 -24.21 6.56
CA VAL A 501 -11.23 -25.35 6.58
C VAL A 501 -9.88 -24.95 5.99
N ALA A 502 -9.90 -24.18 4.90
CA ALA A 502 -8.71 -23.68 4.24
C ALA A 502 -8.08 -22.48 4.97
N SER A 503 -8.82 -21.79 5.83
CA SER A 503 -8.36 -20.61 6.56
C SER A 503 -7.61 -20.97 7.84
N SER A 504 -6.47 -20.32 8.11
CA SER A 504 -5.64 -20.62 9.29
C SER A 504 -4.70 -19.48 9.67
N THR A 505 -4.22 -19.48 10.92
CA THR A 505 -3.14 -18.63 11.42
C THR A 505 -1.99 -19.49 11.91
N ARG A 506 -0.77 -19.18 11.49
CA ARG A 506 0.45 -19.83 12.01
C ARG A 506 0.70 -19.36 13.44
N ARG A 507 1.04 -20.30 14.31
CA ARG A 507 1.29 -20.05 15.74
C ARG A 507 0.07 -19.44 16.45
N GLU A 508 -1.14 -19.96 16.13
CA GLU A 508 -2.36 -19.61 16.85
C GLU A 508 -2.28 -19.94 18.37
N ASP A 509 -1.35 -20.81 18.74
CA ASP A 509 -1.02 -21.16 20.14
C ASP A 509 -0.54 -19.97 20.98
N LEU A 510 0.01 -18.91 20.34
CA LEU A 510 0.40 -17.68 21.01
C LEU A 510 -0.74 -16.68 21.18
N LEU A 511 -1.79 -16.81 20.37
CA LEU A 511 -2.93 -15.87 20.31
C LEU A 511 -4.15 -16.39 21.05
N LEU A 512 -4.30 -17.71 21.17
CA LEU A 512 -5.48 -18.33 21.75
C LEU A 512 -5.15 -19.15 23.02
N PRO A 513 -5.99 -19.09 24.05
CA PRO A 513 -5.92 -20.00 25.19
C PRO A 513 -6.05 -21.47 24.74
N ARG A 514 -5.39 -22.37 25.45
CA ARG A 514 -5.38 -23.82 25.11
C ARG A 514 -6.78 -24.42 25.00
N GLU A 515 -7.70 -24.02 25.86
CA GLU A 515 -9.08 -24.54 25.85
C GLU A 515 -9.83 -24.15 24.57
N ILE A 516 -9.71 -22.88 24.17
CA ILE A 516 -10.32 -22.37 22.92
C ILE A 516 -9.71 -23.10 21.73
N MET A 517 -8.38 -23.22 21.69
CA MET A 517 -7.68 -23.91 20.62
C MET A 517 -8.10 -25.37 20.48
N GLN A 518 -8.24 -26.13 21.59
CA GLN A 518 -8.70 -27.50 21.55
C GLN A 518 -10.14 -27.61 20.99
N ARG A 519 -11.06 -26.77 21.45
CA ARG A 519 -12.44 -26.75 20.97
C ARG A 519 -12.52 -26.36 19.49
N THR A 520 -11.77 -25.36 19.07
CA THR A 520 -11.70 -24.94 17.67
C THR A 520 -11.10 -26.07 16.80
N TRP A 521 -10.11 -26.82 17.30
CA TRP A 521 -9.55 -27.96 16.59
C TRP A 521 -10.58 -29.08 16.38
N VAL A 522 -11.37 -29.42 17.41
CA VAL A 522 -12.47 -30.41 17.30
C VAL A 522 -13.49 -29.92 16.26
N LEU A 523 -13.85 -28.64 16.31
CA LEU A 523 -14.78 -28.05 15.35
C LEU A 523 -14.23 -28.11 13.91
N ARG A 524 -12.96 -27.74 13.69
CA ARG A 524 -12.32 -27.86 12.38
C ARG A 524 -12.33 -29.30 11.85
N LYS A 525 -12.03 -30.27 12.71
CA LYS A 525 -12.08 -31.68 12.35
C LYS A 525 -13.48 -32.10 11.90
N TYR A 526 -14.52 -31.66 12.61
CA TYR A 526 -15.91 -31.95 12.24
C TYR A 526 -16.29 -31.27 10.90
N LEU A 527 -15.87 -30.04 10.69
CA LEU A 527 -16.16 -29.29 9.47
C LEU A 527 -15.35 -29.78 8.26
N SER A 528 -14.19 -30.43 8.47
CA SER A 528 -13.36 -30.95 7.37
C SER A 528 -14.02 -32.08 6.57
N ASP A 529 -15.00 -32.79 7.15
CA ASP A 529 -15.76 -33.84 6.49
C ASP A 529 -16.90 -33.27 5.63
N MET A 530 -17.16 -31.97 5.68
CA MET A 530 -18.22 -31.27 4.97
C MET A 530 -17.68 -30.51 3.75
N THR A 531 -18.54 -30.22 2.78
CA THR A 531 -18.20 -29.27 1.73
C THR A 531 -18.12 -27.85 2.33
N PRO A 532 -17.31 -26.92 1.76
CA PRO A 532 -17.21 -25.55 2.29
C PRO A 532 -18.55 -24.82 2.45
N VAL A 533 -19.51 -25.14 1.59
CA VAL A 533 -20.85 -24.57 1.64
C VAL A 533 -21.65 -25.13 2.81
N GLU A 534 -21.65 -26.44 3.01
CA GLU A 534 -22.34 -27.09 4.13
C GLU A 534 -21.74 -26.69 5.47
N ALA A 535 -20.40 -26.57 5.54
CA ALA A 535 -19.71 -26.09 6.72
C ALA A 535 -20.14 -24.67 7.10
N MET A 536 -20.27 -23.76 6.12
CA MET A 536 -20.74 -22.40 6.37
C MET A 536 -22.23 -22.33 6.73
N GLU A 537 -23.10 -23.13 6.09
CA GLU A 537 -24.51 -23.21 6.45
C GLU A 537 -24.70 -23.75 7.88
N PHE A 538 -23.90 -24.74 8.26
CA PHE A 538 -23.90 -25.27 9.63
C PHE A 538 -23.44 -24.20 10.64
N LEU A 539 -22.29 -23.54 10.38
CA LEU A 539 -21.77 -22.48 11.25
C LEU A 539 -22.75 -21.31 11.36
N GLU A 540 -23.37 -20.88 10.27
CA GLU A 540 -24.34 -19.81 10.29
C GLU A 540 -25.53 -20.14 11.20
N LYS A 541 -26.06 -21.36 11.13
CA LYS A 541 -27.14 -21.81 12.01
C LYS A 541 -26.74 -21.77 13.49
N GLN A 542 -25.55 -22.28 13.79
CA GLN A 542 -25.07 -22.36 15.16
C GLN A 542 -24.70 -20.97 15.76
N LEU A 543 -24.05 -20.12 14.97
CA LEU A 543 -23.70 -18.77 15.37
C LEU A 543 -24.94 -17.88 15.59
N ASN A 544 -26.04 -18.14 14.91
CA ASN A 544 -27.32 -17.43 15.12
C ASN A 544 -27.99 -17.79 16.47
N LEU A 545 -27.67 -18.94 17.06
CA LEU A 545 -28.20 -19.37 18.35
C LEU A 545 -27.45 -18.75 19.55
N THR A 546 -26.26 -18.20 19.30
CA THR A 546 -25.35 -17.70 20.33
C THR A 546 -24.94 -16.27 20.07
N ARG A 547 -24.66 -15.50 21.14
CA ARG A 547 -24.25 -14.10 21.03
C ARG A 547 -22.74 -13.92 20.95
N THR A 548 -21.97 -14.77 21.65
CA THR A 548 -20.50 -14.67 21.71
C THR A 548 -19.84 -15.97 21.25
N ASN A 549 -18.53 -15.91 20.98
CA ASN A 549 -17.74 -17.08 20.60
C ASN A 549 -17.54 -18.03 21.78
N GLU A 550 -17.42 -17.51 22.99
CA GLU A 550 -17.30 -18.29 24.23
C GLU A 550 -18.58 -19.09 24.48
N GLU A 551 -19.76 -18.46 24.33
CA GLU A 551 -21.06 -19.13 24.43
C GLU A 551 -21.19 -20.23 23.38
N PHE A 552 -20.83 -19.95 22.13
CA PHE A 552 -20.84 -20.92 21.05
C PHE A 552 -19.95 -22.13 21.35
N LEU A 553 -18.70 -21.91 21.75
CA LEU A 553 -17.77 -22.99 22.09
C LEU A 553 -18.20 -23.76 23.35
N ALA A 554 -18.90 -23.13 24.30
CA ALA A 554 -19.45 -23.82 25.49
C ALA A 554 -20.62 -24.74 25.14
N THR A 555 -21.47 -24.35 24.18
CA THR A 555 -22.65 -25.11 23.77
C THR A 555 -22.38 -26.26 22.80
N MET A 556 -21.17 -26.31 22.20
CA MET A 556 -20.79 -27.36 21.25
C MET A 556 -20.85 -28.80 21.79
N ASN A 557 -20.85 -28.99 23.10
CA ASN A 557 -20.88 -30.32 23.77
C ASN A 557 -22.29 -30.73 24.25
N GLN A 558 -23.30 -29.91 23.95
CA GLN A 558 -24.70 -30.16 24.25
C GLN A 558 -25.44 -30.57 22.96
#